data_7ae4ab2108373af77bd8274da6e03a3e
#
_entry.id   7ae4ab2108373af77bd8274da6e03a3e
#
_cell.length_a   1.000
_cell.length_b   1.000
_cell.length_c   1.000
_cell.angle_alpha   90.00
_cell.angle_beta   90.00
_cell.angle_gamma   90.00
#
_symmetry.space_group_name_H-M   'P 1'
#
loop_
_entity.id
_entity.type
_entity.pdbx_description
1 polymer ?
#
loop_
_entity_poly.entity_id
_entity_poly.type
_entity_poly.pdbx_seq_one_letter_code
_entity_poly.pdbx_strand_id
1 'polypeptide(L)'
;MFDIREITNKIEYNPSSIDKNAPFTQAWFYGEWQEAMGRKVRRFEMRDNSETVGFFQAIKYPLPFGKNILYIPHASLLRQGYEGQAEFLKVFRNKLIEIAKEENAIFVRFDLPAEVPPRRDEGGVAINKYFKKVPLYAYHSVYFQPKYEWILALDKPESELLNDMPKDSRYDIRYAENKGITAEIIGNNLTSYLDFFYGLMAKTARRSNFNLHPKEYYKNVLVNCEKNNNAFFVAAKNNSDIIAMNFVLIFGETAYVVFGGYDDRFKHLRAPRLVYWKGIITAKNRGCKFYNFGGVSSGDSYGSYDGISEFKKGFGGKMLEHPDSYDLVIEPFWRWLYNLRKWASNQK
;
A
#
# COMPACT_ATOMS: atom_id res chain seq x y z
N MET A 1 -15.17 23.02 17.12
CA MET A 1 -13.83 22.96 17.78
C MET A 1 -13.22 21.61 17.46
N PHE A 2 -12.03 21.62 16.85
CA PHE A 2 -11.33 20.40 16.50
C PHE A 2 -10.76 19.71 17.72
N ASP A 3 -10.92 18.37 17.76
CA ASP A 3 -10.39 17.48 18.76
C ASP A 3 -9.87 16.18 18.13
N ILE A 4 -8.88 15.54 18.76
CA ILE A 4 -8.29 14.30 18.31
C ILE A 4 -8.19 13.34 19.50
N ARG A 5 -9.01 12.30 19.50
CA ARG A 5 -9.04 11.27 20.54
C ARG A 5 -8.41 9.95 20.09
N GLU A 6 -7.76 9.27 21.00
CA GLU A 6 -7.26 7.92 20.74
C GLU A 6 -8.40 6.89 20.82
N ILE A 7 -8.39 5.94 19.89
CA ILE A 7 -9.35 4.84 19.81
C ILE A 7 -8.64 3.53 20.10
N THR A 8 -9.21 2.77 21.04
CA THR A 8 -8.75 1.41 21.38
C THR A 8 -9.72 0.33 20.93
N ASN A 9 -10.95 0.72 20.58
CA ASN A 9 -12.00 -0.20 20.18
C ASN A 9 -12.13 -0.24 18.63
N LYS A 10 -12.06 -1.45 18.08
CA LYS A 10 -12.16 -1.70 16.62
C LYS A 10 -13.48 -1.17 16.02
N ILE A 11 -14.59 -1.26 16.76
CA ILE A 11 -15.92 -0.84 16.26
C ILE A 11 -15.98 0.67 15.99
N GLU A 12 -15.22 1.46 16.77
CA GLU A 12 -15.21 2.92 16.65
C GLU A 12 -14.30 3.41 15.49
N TYR A 13 -13.41 2.57 14.97
CA TYR A 13 -12.46 2.95 13.95
C TYR A 13 -12.92 2.50 12.57
N ASN A 14 -13.58 3.40 11.83
CA ASN A 14 -14.14 3.09 10.52
C ASN A 14 -13.71 4.11 9.44
N PRO A 15 -12.49 3.99 8.90
CA PRO A 15 -11.99 4.88 7.84
C PRO A 15 -12.87 4.91 6.58
N SER A 16 -13.52 3.78 6.22
CA SER A 16 -14.40 3.70 5.06
C SER A 16 -15.67 4.53 5.20
N SER A 17 -16.04 4.98 6.41
CA SER A 17 -17.14 5.93 6.61
C SER A 17 -16.78 7.36 6.18
N ILE A 18 -15.50 7.66 6.11
CA ILE A 18 -14.97 8.95 5.65
C ILE A 18 -14.77 8.94 4.14
N ASP A 19 -14.08 7.89 3.65
CA ASP A 19 -13.86 7.67 2.22
C ASP A 19 -13.94 6.17 1.92
N LYS A 20 -14.84 5.79 1.00
CA LYS A 20 -14.98 4.40 0.53
C LYS A 20 -13.72 3.89 -0.19
N ASN A 21 -12.88 4.79 -0.69
CA ASN A 21 -11.60 4.50 -1.31
C ASN A 21 -10.42 4.68 -0.34
N ALA A 22 -10.68 4.74 0.97
CA ALA A 22 -9.63 4.81 1.97
C ALA A 22 -8.54 3.75 1.69
N PRO A 23 -7.25 4.12 1.77
CA PRO A 23 -6.17 3.16 1.58
C PRO A 23 -6.21 2.09 2.68
N PHE A 24 -5.93 0.83 2.32
CA PHE A 24 -5.91 -0.27 3.30
C PHE A 24 -4.91 -0.06 4.43
N THR A 25 -3.89 0.78 4.21
CA THR A 25 -2.91 1.18 5.23
C THR A 25 -3.54 1.98 6.38
N GLN A 26 -4.76 2.45 6.21
CA GLN A 26 -5.58 3.08 7.26
C GLN A 26 -6.61 2.11 7.85
N ALA A 27 -6.70 0.87 7.38
CA ALA A 27 -7.62 -0.12 7.95
C ALA A 27 -7.15 -0.62 9.32
N TRP A 28 -8.08 -1.02 10.17
CA TRP A 28 -7.77 -1.61 11.47
C TRP A 28 -6.87 -2.84 11.37
N PHE A 29 -7.18 -3.74 10.42
CA PHE A 29 -6.41 -4.97 10.21
C PHE A 29 -4.96 -4.70 9.78
N TYR A 30 -4.67 -3.58 9.12
CA TYR A 30 -3.30 -3.21 8.80
C TYR A 30 -2.51 -2.87 10.07
N GLY A 31 -3.14 -2.20 11.03
CA GLY A 31 -2.56 -2.00 12.36
C GLY A 31 -2.32 -3.33 13.10
N GLU A 32 -3.30 -4.26 13.10
CA GLU A 32 -3.12 -5.61 13.65
C GLU A 32 -1.96 -6.36 12.98
N TRP A 33 -1.80 -6.20 11.66
CA TRP A 33 -0.65 -6.72 10.93
C TRP A 33 0.67 -6.13 11.43
N GLN A 34 0.73 -4.80 11.66
CA GLN A 34 1.93 -4.14 12.18
C GLN A 34 2.24 -4.57 13.63
N GLU A 35 1.21 -4.76 14.45
CA GLU A 35 1.33 -5.27 15.82
C GLU A 35 1.87 -6.70 15.84
N ALA A 36 1.44 -7.57 14.92
CA ALA A 36 1.98 -8.91 14.74
C ALA A 36 3.48 -8.93 14.35
N MET A 37 4.00 -7.80 13.83
CA MET A 37 5.44 -7.57 13.56
C MET A 37 6.18 -6.97 14.77
N GLY A 38 5.55 -6.90 15.94
CA GLY A 38 6.15 -6.32 17.15
C GLY A 38 6.16 -4.80 17.18
N ARG A 39 5.39 -4.13 16.31
CA ARG A 39 5.27 -2.67 16.31
C ARG A 39 4.12 -2.23 17.19
N LYS A 40 4.26 -1.06 17.83
CA LYS A 40 3.14 -0.42 18.52
C LYS A 40 2.36 0.42 17.52
N VAL A 41 1.04 0.28 17.54
CA VAL A 41 0.11 1.06 16.69
C VAL A 41 -0.85 1.83 17.60
N ARG A 42 -1.01 3.11 17.31
CA ARG A 42 -2.00 3.97 17.97
C ARG A 42 -2.96 4.49 16.91
N ARG A 43 -4.25 4.50 17.23
CA ARG A 43 -5.32 4.86 16.29
C ARG A 43 -6.09 6.04 16.84
N PHE A 44 -6.45 6.97 15.97
CA PHE A 44 -7.05 8.24 16.36
C PHE A 44 -8.24 8.57 15.48
N GLU A 45 -9.26 9.14 16.12
CA GLU A 45 -10.39 9.81 15.48
C GLU A 45 -10.17 11.32 15.55
N MET A 46 -10.46 11.99 14.46
CA MET A 46 -10.46 13.44 14.34
C MET A 46 -11.91 13.94 14.28
N ARG A 47 -12.23 14.90 15.10
CA ARG A 47 -13.60 15.42 15.25
C ARG A 47 -13.64 16.93 15.06
N ASP A 48 -14.73 17.41 14.46
CA ASP A 48 -15.14 18.80 14.56
C ASP A 48 -16.43 18.85 15.37
N ASN A 49 -16.36 19.44 16.57
CA ASN A 49 -17.41 19.35 17.60
C ASN A 49 -17.76 17.87 17.91
N SER A 50 -18.97 17.43 17.60
CA SER A 50 -19.44 16.06 17.82
C SER A 50 -19.29 15.16 16.56
N GLU A 51 -18.94 15.73 15.43
CA GLU A 51 -18.90 15.02 14.15
C GLU A 51 -17.51 14.44 13.88
N THR A 52 -17.45 13.15 13.51
CA THR A 52 -16.23 12.50 13.04
C THR A 52 -15.89 13.02 11.64
N VAL A 53 -14.73 13.64 11.49
CA VAL A 53 -14.25 14.20 10.23
C VAL A 53 -13.07 13.45 9.66
N GLY A 54 -12.47 12.52 10.41
CA GLY A 54 -11.37 11.71 9.90
C GLY A 54 -10.79 10.71 10.87
N PHE A 55 -9.84 9.94 10.36
CA PHE A 55 -9.08 8.94 11.11
C PHE A 55 -7.61 8.94 10.70
N PHE A 56 -6.74 8.52 11.60
CA PHE A 56 -5.37 8.09 11.27
C PHE A 56 -4.85 7.06 12.24
N GLN A 57 -3.87 6.26 11.79
CA GLN A 57 -3.10 5.38 12.68
C GLN A 57 -1.61 5.67 12.58
N ALA A 58 -0.95 5.74 13.73
CA ALA A 58 0.48 5.98 13.88
C ALA A 58 1.20 4.69 14.27
N ILE A 59 2.23 4.32 13.52
CA ILE A 59 3.01 3.11 13.70
C ILE A 59 4.40 3.49 14.21
N LYS A 60 4.80 2.88 15.32
CA LYS A 60 6.10 3.11 15.94
C LYS A 60 7.16 2.20 15.33
N TYR A 61 8.21 2.80 14.79
CA TYR A 61 9.39 2.10 14.27
C TYR A 61 10.57 2.33 15.21
N PRO A 62 11.11 1.28 15.85
CA PRO A 62 12.21 1.42 16.79
C PRO A 62 13.51 1.78 16.08
N LEU A 63 14.32 2.61 16.74
CA LEU A 63 15.66 2.99 16.37
C LEU A 63 16.65 2.62 17.49
N PRO A 64 17.97 2.62 17.23
CA PRO A 64 18.97 2.51 18.29
C PRO A 64 18.80 3.57 19.38
N PHE A 65 19.35 3.29 20.56
CA PHE A 65 19.35 4.17 21.72
C PHE A 65 17.96 4.48 22.29
N GLY A 66 16.99 3.57 22.11
CA GLY A 66 15.61 3.75 22.57
C GLY A 66 14.83 4.85 21.86
N LYS A 67 15.35 5.39 20.77
CA LYS A 67 14.65 6.35 19.93
C LYS A 67 13.70 5.65 18.97
N ASN A 68 12.74 6.41 18.43
CA ASN A 68 11.74 5.86 17.51
C ASN A 68 11.45 6.86 16.37
N ILE A 69 10.79 6.33 15.35
CA ILE A 69 10.07 7.11 14.32
C ILE A 69 8.61 6.77 14.47
N LEU A 70 7.73 7.76 14.40
CA LEU A 70 6.31 7.53 14.13
C LEU A 70 6.05 7.71 12.64
N TYR A 71 5.41 6.71 12.06
CA TYR A 71 4.98 6.75 10.67
C TYR A 71 3.47 6.61 10.56
N ILE A 72 2.86 7.49 9.80
CA ILE A 72 1.42 7.54 9.56
C ILE A 72 1.20 7.34 8.05
N PRO A 73 0.95 6.09 7.59
CA PRO A 73 0.79 5.81 6.17
C PRO A 73 -0.50 6.43 5.64
N HIS A 74 -0.43 7.16 4.54
CA HIS A 74 -1.58 7.82 3.90
C HIS A 74 -2.45 8.57 4.94
N ALA A 75 -1.77 9.39 5.74
CA ALA A 75 -2.39 10.16 6.83
C ALA A 75 -3.19 11.31 6.29
N SER A 76 -3.81 11.72 7.08
CA SER A 76 -5.08 11.95 7.70
C SER A 76 -6.16 11.71 6.65
N LEU A 77 -6.81 10.57 6.74
CA LEU A 77 -8.04 10.37 6.00
C LEU A 77 -9.07 11.33 6.55
N LEU A 78 -9.27 12.44 5.86
CA LEU A 78 -10.18 13.51 6.24
C LEU A 78 -11.38 13.55 5.30
N ARG A 79 -12.52 13.93 5.85
CA ARG A 79 -13.66 14.33 5.05
C ARG A 79 -13.27 15.55 4.21
N GLN A 80 -13.73 15.57 2.96
CA GLN A 80 -13.47 16.66 2.02
C GLN A 80 -13.73 18.04 2.63
N GLY A 81 -12.85 18.99 2.38
CA GLY A 81 -12.96 20.39 2.81
C GLY A 81 -12.26 20.71 4.14
N TYR A 82 -11.65 19.71 4.80
CA TYR A 82 -10.92 19.94 6.04
C TYR A 82 -9.39 19.98 5.85
N GLU A 83 -8.86 19.49 4.74
CA GLU A 83 -7.43 19.22 4.52
C GLU A 83 -6.56 20.49 4.56
N GLY A 84 -7.11 21.62 4.14
CA GLY A 84 -6.39 22.90 4.08
C GLY A 84 -6.66 23.85 5.25
N GLN A 85 -7.51 23.48 6.20
CA GLN A 85 -7.91 24.37 7.27
C GLN A 85 -6.77 24.59 8.26
N ALA A 86 -6.33 25.84 8.42
CA ALA A 86 -5.19 26.19 9.27
C ALA A 86 -5.41 25.80 10.74
N GLU A 87 -6.64 25.92 11.25
CA GLU A 87 -7.01 25.52 12.59
C GLU A 87 -6.86 24.01 12.79
N PHE A 88 -7.37 23.21 11.83
CA PHE A 88 -7.19 21.75 11.86
C PHE A 88 -5.71 21.37 11.84
N LEU A 89 -4.92 21.91 10.91
CA LEU A 89 -3.48 21.61 10.81
C LEU A 89 -2.72 21.96 12.09
N LYS A 90 -3.11 23.01 12.80
CA LYS A 90 -2.55 23.38 14.11
C LYS A 90 -2.87 22.34 15.18
N VAL A 91 -4.14 21.91 15.27
CA VAL A 91 -4.57 20.88 16.23
C VAL A 91 -3.89 19.55 15.92
N PHE A 92 -3.87 19.13 14.65
CA PHE A 92 -3.20 17.92 14.19
C PHE A 92 -1.70 17.93 14.55
N ARG A 93 -1.00 19.01 14.22
CA ARG A 93 0.42 19.18 14.58
C ARG A 93 0.67 19.06 16.08
N ASN A 94 -0.14 19.70 16.92
CA ASN A 94 0.00 19.65 18.37
C ASN A 94 -0.17 18.23 18.90
N LYS A 95 -1.18 17.50 18.38
CA LYS A 95 -1.40 16.10 18.75
C LYS A 95 -0.24 15.20 18.31
N LEU A 96 0.32 15.43 17.13
CA LEU A 96 1.51 14.68 16.68
C LEU A 96 2.73 14.95 17.57
N ILE A 97 2.92 16.17 18.07
CA ILE A 97 3.99 16.50 19.03
C ILE A 97 3.79 15.74 20.36
N GLU A 98 2.56 15.73 20.86
CA GLU A 98 2.20 15.01 22.10
C GLU A 98 2.55 13.52 21.96
N ILE A 99 2.00 12.85 20.93
CA ILE A 99 2.22 11.43 20.68
C ILE A 99 3.73 11.13 20.48
N ALA A 100 4.43 11.99 19.75
CA ALA A 100 5.85 11.79 19.48
C ALA A 100 6.70 11.85 20.75
N LYS A 101 6.37 12.75 21.68
CA LYS A 101 7.04 12.84 22.98
C LYS A 101 6.76 11.60 23.84
N GLU A 102 5.51 11.15 23.92
CA GLU A 102 5.13 9.93 24.64
C GLU A 102 5.84 8.69 24.11
N GLU A 103 6.04 8.61 22.80
CA GLU A 103 6.68 7.47 22.14
C GLU A 103 8.19 7.63 21.95
N ASN A 104 8.81 8.68 22.51
CA ASN A 104 10.25 9.02 22.33
C ASN A 104 10.67 9.03 20.84
N ALA A 105 9.84 9.62 20.01
CA ALA A 105 10.07 9.69 18.56
C ALA A 105 10.88 10.93 18.18
N ILE A 106 11.88 10.75 17.33
CA ILE A 106 12.74 11.84 16.86
C ILE A 106 12.07 12.68 15.77
N PHE A 107 11.14 12.09 15.03
CA PHE A 107 10.24 12.76 14.10
C PHE A 107 9.00 11.93 13.84
N VAL A 108 7.95 12.58 13.36
CA VAL A 108 6.76 11.95 12.78
C VAL A 108 6.82 12.15 11.28
N ARG A 109 6.64 11.07 10.51
CA ARG A 109 6.47 11.10 9.07
C ARG A 109 5.07 10.68 8.69
N PHE A 110 4.49 11.36 7.73
CA PHE A 110 3.23 10.94 7.13
C PHE A 110 3.22 11.19 5.63
N ASP A 111 2.53 10.31 4.90
CA ASP A 111 2.18 10.47 3.51
C ASP A 111 0.75 10.94 3.41
N LEU A 112 0.41 11.70 2.39
CA LEU A 112 -0.99 12.03 2.12
C LEU A 112 -1.61 10.97 1.19
N PRO A 113 -2.89 10.61 1.37
CA PRO A 113 -3.56 9.71 0.45
C PRO A 113 -3.75 10.41 -0.91
N ALA A 114 -3.61 9.66 -1.99
CA ALA A 114 -4.07 10.12 -3.29
C ALA A 114 -5.59 10.05 -3.34
N GLU A 115 -6.22 11.03 -3.96
CA GLU A 115 -7.65 10.99 -4.22
C GLU A 115 -7.96 10.13 -5.45
N VAL A 116 -9.02 9.32 -5.35
CA VAL A 116 -9.49 8.47 -6.45
C VAL A 116 -10.97 8.81 -6.70
N PRO A 117 -11.31 9.46 -7.82
CA PRO A 117 -10.42 9.99 -8.87
C PRO A 117 -9.57 11.19 -8.40
N PRO A 118 -8.41 11.42 -9.04
CA PRO A 118 -7.53 12.53 -8.68
C PRO A 118 -8.24 13.88 -8.78
N ARG A 119 -8.14 14.69 -7.73
CA ARG A 119 -8.62 16.06 -7.69
C ARG A 119 -7.45 17.03 -7.88
N ARG A 120 -7.77 18.28 -8.26
CA ARG A 120 -6.74 19.33 -8.38
C ARG A 120 -6.33 19.82 -6.99
N ASP A 121 -5.00 19.92 -6.77
CA ASP A 121 -4.39 20.41 -5.54
C ASP A 121 -4.80 21.86 -5.22
N GLU A 122 -5.66 22.06 -4.25
CA GLU A 122 -5.91 23.39 -3.67
C GLU A 122 -5.35 23.53 -2.23
N GLY A 123 -4.90 22.45 -1.58
CA GLY A 123 -4.50 22.42 -0.17
C GLY A 123 -2.99 22.50 0.14
N GLY A 124 -2.13 22.37 -0.88
CA GLY A 124 -0.67 22.19 -0.66
C GLY A 124 0.09 23.34 0.02
N VAL A 125 -0.42 24.58 -0.06
CA VAL A 125 0.27 25.75 0.48
C VAL A 125 0.17 25.84 2.01
N ALA A 126 -0.95 25.44 2.59
CA ALA A 126 -1.18 25.57 4.04
C ALA A 126 -0.37 24.55 4.85
N ILE A 127 -0.19 23.34 4.35
CA ILE A 127 0.51 22.25 5.06
C ILE A 127 2.00 22.55 5.23
N ASN A 128 2.65 23.18 4.23
CA ASN A 128 4.07 23.56 4.27
C ASN A 128 4.43 24.55 5.39
N LYS A 129 3.42 25.28 5.92
CA LYS A 129 3.60 26.18 7.06
C LYS A 129 3.87 25.41 8.38
N TYR A 130 3.33 24.20 8.50
CA TYR A 130 3.34 23.41 9.74
C TYR A 130 4.28 22.20 9.67
N PHE A 131 4.56 21.69 8.46
CA PHE A 131 5.31 20.46 8.24
C PHE A 131 6.37 20.65 7.16
N LYS A 132 7.44 19.90 7.25
CA LYS A 132 8.54 19.96 6.28
C LYS A 132 8.32 18.90 5.20
N LYS A 133 8.18 19.34 3.96
CA LYS A 133 8.14 18.44 2.80
C LYS A 133 9.41 17.58 2.74
N VAL A 134 9.23 16.27 2.51
CA VAL A 134 10.34 15.35 2.32
C VAL A 134 10.87 15.49 0.89
N PRO A 135 12.19 15.71 0.69
CA PRO A 135 12.74 15.93 -0.64
C PRO A 135 12.61 14.68 -1.54
N LEU A 136 12.34 14.88 -2.84
CA LEU A 136 12.20 13.81 -3.83
C LEU A 136 13.41 12.86 -3.88
N TYR A 137 14.63 13.37 -3.76
CA TYR A 137 15.84 12.53 -3.73
C TYR A 137 15.91 11.57 -2.55
N ALA A 138 15.13 11.83 -1.50
CA ALA A 138 15.04 10.95 -0.34
C ALA A 138 14.04 9.79 -0.54
N TYR A 139 13.27 9.79 -1.64
CA TYR A 139 12.20 8.82 -1.87
C TYR A 139 12.67 7.38 -1.78
N HIS A 140 13.77 7.02 -2.45
CA HIS A 140 14.25 5.63 -2.49
C HIS A 140 14.76 5.08 -1.17
N SER A 141 15.15 5.96 -0.23
CA SER A 141 15.70 5.56 1.06
C SER A 141 14.76 5.78 2.25
N VAL A 142 13.66 6.48 2.06
CA VAL A 142 12.91 7.08 3.16
C VAL A 142 11.41 6.83 3.09
N TYR A 143 10.86 6.45 1.93
CA TYR A 143 9.43 6.20 1.78
C TYR A 143 9.06 4.77 2.09
N PHE A 144 7.98 4.62 2.83
CA PHE A 144 7.40 3.32 3.18
C PHE A 144 6.32 2.89 2.20
N GLN A 145 5.73 3.86 1.45
CA GLN A 145 4.70 3.62 0.44
C GLN A 145 5.16 4.16 -0.93
N PRO A 146 4.70 3.58 -2.04
CA PRO A 146 5.02 4.07 -3.38
C PRO A 146 4.49 5.49 -3.61
N LYS A 147 5.28 6.34 -4.28
CA LYS A 147 4.84 7.66 -4.76
C LYS A 147 3.84 7.53 -5.91
N TYR A 148 4.08 6.55 -6.79
CA TYR A 148 3.27 6.29 -7.95
C TYR A 148 2.74 4.87 -7.91
N GLU A 149 1.45 4.71 -8.15
CA GLU A 149 0.77 3.42 -8.25
C GLU A 149 0.04 3.32 -9.59
N TRP A 150 -0.24 2.11 -10.03
CA TRP A 150 -1.03 1.87 -11.24
C TRP A 150 -2.42 1.39 -10.86
N ILE A 151 -3.47 2.08 -11.33
CA ILE A 151 -4.84 1.78 -10.97
C ILE A 151 -5.71 1.59 -12.22
N LEU A 152 -6.61 0.58 -12.19
CA LEU A 152 -7.60 0.28 -13.21
C LEU A 152 -9.00 0.45 -12.62
N ALA A 153 -9.85 1.25 -13.26
CA ALA A 153 -11.28 1.32 -12.94
C ALA A 153 -11.99 0.08 -13.48
N LEU A 154 -12.90 -0.50 -12.70
CA LEU A 154 -13.63 -1.74 -12.99
C LEU A 154 -15.10 -1.48 -13.38
N ASP A 155 -15.42 -0.27 -13.82
CA ASP A 155 -16.77 0.17 -14.18
C ASP A 155 -17.29 -0.40 -15.52
N LYS A 156 -16.35 -0.85 -16.38
CA LYS A 156 -16.67 -1.41 -17.69
C LYS A 156 -17.00 -2.92 -17.63
N PRO A 157 -17.78 -3.47 -18.58
CA PRO A 157 -17.93 -4.92 -18.77
C PRO A 157 -16.58 -5.63 -18.97
N GLU A 158 -16.51 -6.91 -18.61
CA GLU A 158 -15.28 -7.72 -18.74
C GLU A 158 -14.72 -7.70 -20.16
N SER A 159 -15.58 -7.82 -21.18
CA SER A 159 -15.18 -7.78 -22.58
C SER A 159 -14.55 -6.46 -22.99
N GLU A 160 -15.01 -5.33 -22.45
CA GLU A 160 -14.44 -4.01 -22.70
C GLU A 160 -13.11 -3.84 -21.97
N LEU A 161 -13.03 -4.25 -20.69
CA LEU A 161 -11.77 -4.24 -19.95
C LEU A 161 -10.68 -5.04 -20.68
N LEU A 162 -11.04 -6.20 -21.24
CA LEU A 162 -10.11 -6.99 -22.02
C LEU A 162 -9.73 -6.29 -23.34
N ASN A 163 -10.68 -5.67 -24.03
CA ASN A 163 -10.45 -5.00 -25.31
C ASN A 163 -9.59 -3.73 -25.17
N ASP A 164 -9.68 -3.04 -24.04
CA ASP A 164 -8.88 -1.85 -23.72
C ASP A 164 -7.38 -2.19 -23.49
N MET A 165 -7.06 -3.46 -23.25
CA MET A 165 -5.67 -3.88 -23.10
C MET A 165 -4.94 -3.86 -24.45
N PRO A 166 -3.63 -3.59 -24.46
CA PRO A 166 -2.75 -3.79 -25.62
C PRO A 166 -2.90 -5.21 -26.20
N LYS A 167 -2.74 -5.33 -27.52
CA LYS A 167 -2.87 -6.61 -28.24
C LYS A 167 -2.00 -7.73 -27.63
N ASP A 168 -0.77 -7.40 -27.24
CA ASP A 168 0.17 -8.37 -26.68
C ASP A 168 -0.30 -8.90 -25.31
N SER A 169 -0.91 -8.05 -24.48
CA SER A 169 -1.46 -8.48 -23.20
C SER A 169 -2.64 -9.44 -23.37
N ARG A 170 -3.54 -9.13 -24.32
CA ARG A 170 -4.65 -10.05 -24.67
C ARG A 170 -4.14 -11.36 -25.25
N TYR A 171 -3.13 -11.30 -26.10
CA TYR A 171 -2.47 -12.47 -26.65
C TYR A 171 -1.87 -13.35 -25.55
N ASP A 172 -1.14 -12.75 -24.61
CA ASP A 172 -0.50 -13.49 -23.50
C ASP A 172 -1.52 -14.24 -22.64
N ILE A 173 -2.68 -13.62 -22.33
CA ILE A 173 -3.76 -14.25 -21.57
C ILE A 173 -4.28 -15.47 -22.32
N ARG A 174 -4.69 -15.28 -23.59
CA ARG A 174 -5.23 -16.37 -24.42
C ARG A 174 -4.20 -17.48 -24.68
N TYR A 175 -2.94 -17.09 -24.85
CA TYR A 175 -1.84 -18.06 -25.03
C TYR A 175 -1.67 -18.95 -23.81
N ALA A 176 -1.69 -18.39 -22.60
CA ALA A 176 -1.61 -19.16 -21.38
C ALA A 176 -2.78 -20.18 -21.27
N GLU A 177 -4.02 -19.71 -21.51
CA GLU A 177 -5.20 -20.57 -21.51
C GLU A 177 -5.10 -21.69 -22.56
N ASN A 178 -4.69 -21.37 -23.80
CA ASN A 178 -4.51 -22.35 -24.88
C ASN A 178 -3.38 -23.38 -24.59
N LYS A 179 -2.43 -23.01 -23.71
CA LYS A 179 -1.39 -23.94 -23.21
C LYS A 179 -1.86 -24.78 -22.02
N GLY A 180 -3.14 -24.71 -21.68
CA GLY A 180 -3.71 -25.50 -20.58
C GLY A 180 -3.43 -24.93 -19.19
N ILE A 181 -2.95 -23.67 -19.09
CA ILE A 181 -2.76 -23.01 -17.80
C ILE A 181 -4.12 -22.63 -17.25
N THR A 182 -4.41 -23.07 -16.04
CA THR A 182 -5.63 -22.68 -15.30
C THR A 182 -5.29 -21.66 -14.23
N ALA A 183 -6.26 -20.78 -13.90
CA ALA A 183 -6.12 -19.83 -12.80
C ALA A 183 -7.23 -20.07 -11.77
N GLU A 184 -6.84 -20.38 -10.54
CA GLU A 184 -7.71 -20.70 -9.41
C GLU A 184 -7.73 -19.55 -8.40
N ILE A 185 -8.91 -19.33 -7.79
CA ILE A 185 -9.08 -18.38 -6.69
C ILE A 185 -9.13 -19.14 -5.38
N ILE A 186 -8.23 -18.75 -4.46
CA ILE A 186 -8.10 -19.37 -3.14
C ILE A 186 -8.46 -18.31 -2.11
N GLY A 187 -9.67 -18.38 -1.54
CA GLY A 187 -10.18 -17.40 -0.57
C GLY A 187 -10.09 -17.86 0.89
N ASN A 188 -9.85 -19.15 1.12
CA ASN A 188 -9.80 -19.73 2.46
C ASN A 188 -8.50 -20.51 2.65
N ASN A 189 -8.11 -20.77 3.91
CA ASN A 189 -6.90 -21.51 4.26
C ASN A 189 -5.64 -20.94 3.59
N LEU A 190 -5.54 -19.59 3.53
CA LEU A 190 -4.46 -18.88 2.86
C LEU A 190 -3.09 -19.29 3.41
N THR A 191 -3.02 -19.54 4.71
CA THR A 191 -1.81 -19.96 5.41
C THR A 191 -1.27 -21.30 4.94
N SER A 192 -2.11 -22.20 4.43
CA SER A 192 -1.69 -23.51 3.88
C SER A 192 -0.90 -23.36 2.56
N TYR A 193 -1.03 -22.23 1.88
CA TYR A 193 -0.30 -21.92 0.65
C TYR A 193 0.99 -21.12 0.89
N LEU A 194 1.34 -20.83 2.14
CA LEU A 194 2.50 -20.01 2.48
C LEU A 194 3.80 -20.50 1.83
N ASP A 195 4.05 -21.81 1.85
CA ASP A 195 5.29 -22.38 1.33
C ASP A 195 5.41 -22.21 -0.18
N PHE A 196 4.35 -22.49 -0.91
CA PHE A 196 4.29 -22.29 -2.36
C PHE A 196 4.48 -20.83 -2.71
N PHE A 197 3.72 -19.95 -2.05
CA PHE A 197 3.76 -18.52 -2.26
C PHE A 197 5.15 -17.93 -1.96
N TYR A 198 5.72 -18.25 -0.80
CA TYR A 198 7.05 -17.78 -0.41
C TYR A 198 8.13 -18.28 -1.37
N GLY A 199 8.02 -19.53 -1.83
CA GLY A 199 8.93 -20.10 -2.84
C GLY A 199 8.91 -19.35 -4.16
N LEU A 200 7.72 -18.95 -4.66
CA LEU A 200 7.58 -18.14 -5.88
C LEU A 200 8.09 -16.72 -5.68
N MET A 201 7.82 -16.11 -4.51
CA MET A 201 8.36 -14.80 -4.15
C MET A 201 9.90 -14.83 -4.08
N ALA A 202 10.50 -15.87 -3.51
CA ALA A 202 11.94 -16.01 -3.42
C ALA A 202 12.62 -16.12 -4.81
N LYS A 203 12.00 -16.86 -5.75
CA LYS A 203 12.47 -16.92 -7.15
C LYS A 203 12.38 -15.52 -7.81
N THR A 204 11.29 -14.82 -7.61
CA THR A 204 11.10 -13.46 -8.14
C THR A 204 12.09 -12.47 -7.53
N ALA A 205 12.29 -12.49 -6.22
CA ALA A 205 13.23 -11.62 -5.52
C ALA A 205 14.66 -11.80 -5.99
N ARG A 206 15.09 -13.07 -6.17
CA ARG A 206 16.43 -13.38 -6.69
C ARG A 206 16.64 -12.84 -8.10
N ARG A 207 15.64 -12.99 -8.99
CA ARG A 207 15.71 -12.50 -10.37
C ARG A 207 15.72 -10.98 -10.45
N SER A 208 14.91 -10.32 -9.63
CA SER A 208 14.71 -8.86 -9.68
C SER A 208 15.56 -8.11 -8.65
N ASN A 209 16.48 -8.81 -7.97
CA ASN A 209 17.45 -8.28 -7.01
C ASN A 209 16.82 -7.39 -5.91
N PHE A 210 15.75 -7.88 -5.27
CA PHE A 210 15.18 -7.23 -4.10
C PHE A 210 15.16 -8.16 -2.88
N ASN A 211 15.13 -7.58 -1.69
CA ASN A 211 15.11 -8.33 -0.44
C ASN A 211 13.67 -8.71 -0.05
N LEU A 212 13.46 -10.00 0.25
CA LEU A 212 12.22 -10.45 0.86
C LEU A 212 12.21 -10.17 2.37
N HIS A 213 11.02 -9.97 2.90
CA HIS A 213 10.81 -10.09 4.34
C HIS A 213 11.01 -11.57 4.77
N PRO A 214 11.30 -11.82 6.04
CA PRO A 214 11.29 -13.18 6.59
C PRO A 214 9.93 -13.85 6.34
N LYS A 215 9.94 -15.20 6.19
CA LYS A 215 8.72 -15.97 5.91
C LYS A 215 7.62 -15.74 6.95
N GLU A 216 7.99 -15.53 8.22
CA GLU A 216 7.06 -15.23 9.31
C GLU A 216 6.29 -13.93 9.08
N TYR A 217 6.88 -12.94 8.41
CA TYR A 217 6.18 -11.73 8.00
C TYR A 217 4.97 -12.06 7.12
N TYR A 218 5.16 -12.87 6.07
CA TYR A 218 4.07 -13.26 5.17
C TYR A 218 3.04 -14.12 5.86
N LYS A 219 3.47 -15.03 6.74
CA LYS A 219 2.55 -15.82 7.57
C LYS A 219 1.62 -14.93 8.40
N ASN A 220 2.17 -13.93 9.08
CA ASN A 220 1.39 -13.00 9.89
C ASN A 220 0.42 -12.17 9.05
N VAL A 221 0.82 -11.77 7.83
CA VAL A 221 -0.10 -11.11 6.86
C VAL A 221 -1.26 -12.03 6.51
N LEU A 222 -0.97 -13.29 6.12
CA LEU A 222 -1.99 -14.25 5.71
C LEU A 222 -2.97 -14.55 6.86
N VAL A 223 -2.46 -14.83 8.06
CA VAL A 223 -3.29 -15.07 9.26
C VAL A 223 -4.22 -13.88 9.53
N ASN A 224 -3.68 -12.66 9.48
CA ASN A 224 -4.46 -11.46 9.73
C ASN A 224 -5.54 -11.24 8.66
N CYS A 225 -5.19 -11.39 7.39
CA CYS A 225 -6.14 -11.21 6.30
C CYS A 225 -7.20 -12.33 6.25
N GLU A 226 -6.83 -13.55 6.58
CA GLU A 226 -7.76 -14.69 6.69
C GLU A 226 -8.81 -14.45 7.79
N LYS A 227 -8.36 -14.01 8.98
CA LYS A 227 -9.25 -13.62 10.09
C LYS A 227 -10.25 -12.52 9.70
N ASN A 228 -9.84 -11.58 8.85
CA ASN A 228 -10.68 -10.47 8.40
C ASN A 228 -11.45 -10.79 7.10
N ASN A 229 -11.26 -11.96 6.48
CA ASN A 229 -11.88 -12.41 5.22
C ASN A 229 -11.81 -11.36 4.10
N ASN A 230 -10.66 -10.69 3.98
CA ASN A 230 -10.48 -9.55 3.08
C ASN A 230 -9.38 -9.75 2.05
N ALA A 231 -8.97 -11.00 1.80
CA ALA A 231 -7.94 -11.32 0.82
C ALA A 231 -8.20 -12.65 0.11
N PHE A 232 -7.48 -12.85 -0.98
CA PHE A 232 -7.46 -14.11 -1.71
C PHE A 232 -6.16 -14.24 -2.50
N PHE A 233 -5.78 -15.48 -2.78
CA PHE A 233 -4.78 -15.76 -3.79
C PHE A 233 -5.43 -15.99 -5.16
N VAL A 234 -4.69 -15.59 -6.20
CA VAL A 234 -4.89 -16.06 -7.57
C VAL A 234 -3.69 -16.91 -7.92
N ALA A 235 -3.89 -18.19 -8.18
CA ALA A 235 -2.82 -19.15 -8.46
C ALA A 235 -2.96 -19.71 -9.87
N ALA A 236 -1.93 -19.55 -10.70
CA ALA A 236 -1.87 -20.24 -11.99
C ALA A 236 -1.21 -21.60 -11.84
N LYS A 237 -1.84 -22.63 -12.43
CA LYS A 237 -1.40 -24.02 -12.41
C LYS A 237 -1.04 -24.50 -13.82
N ASN A 238 0.05 -25.22 -13.90
CA ASN A 238 0.42 -26.05 -15.03
C ASN A 238 0.32 -27.51 -14.54
N ASN A 239 -0.75 -28.21 -14.93
CA ASN A 239 -1.18 -29.46 -14.32
C ASN A 239 -1.36 -29.28 -12.79
N SER A 240 -0.59 -30.01 -11.96
CA SER A 240 -0.62 -29.91 -10.50
C SER A 240 0.25 -28.80 -9.93
N ASP A 241 1.17 -28.25 -10.71
CA ASP A 241 2.19 -27.31 -10.22
C ASP A 241 1.68 -25.87 -10.20
N ILE A 242 1.80 -25.19 -9.07
CA ILE A 242 1.56 -23.76 -8.97
C ILE A 242 2.80 -23.02 -9.50
N ILE A 243 2.65 -22.31 -10.62
CA ILE A 243 3.75 -21.65 -11.34
C ILE A 243 3.76 -20.13 -11.23
N ALA A 244 2.63 -19.53 -10.87
CA ALA A 244 2.53 -18.09 -10.58
C ALA A 244 1.43 -17.85 -9.54
N MET A 245 1.60 -16.84 -8.69
CA MET A 245 0.65 -16.56 -7.63
C MET A 245 0.68 -15.08 -7.23
N ASN A 246 -0.51 -14.48 -7.09
CA ASN A 246 -0.67 -13.14 -6.54
C ASN A 246 -1.52 -13.18 -5.27
N PHE A 247 -1.12 -12.40 -4.29
CA PHE A 247 -1.91 -12.10 -3.10
C PHE A 247 -2.65 -10.78 -3.31
N VAL A 248 -3.97 -10.84 -3.30
CA VAL A 248 -4.87 -9.72 -3.51
C VAL A 248 -5.65 -9.46 -2.23
N LEU A 249 -5.62 -8.21 -1.78
CA LEU A 249 -6.32 -7.73 -0.59
C LEU A 249 -7.43 -6.79 -1.03
N ILE A 250 -8.59 -6.85 -0.37
CA ILE A 250 -9.72 -5.94 -0.62
C ILE A 250 -9.92 -5.05 0.60
N PHE A 251 -10.01 -3.76 0.38
CA PHE A 251 -10.43 -2.79 1.38
C PHE A 251 -11.24 -1.65 0.73
N GLY A 252 -12.40 -1.35 1.32
CA GLY A 252 -13.35 -0.43 0.71
C GLY A 252 -13.79 -0.92 -0.68
N GLU A 253 -13.72 -0.04 -1.66
CA GLU A 253 -14.07 -0.36 -3.05
C GLU A 253 -12.87 -0.74 -3.92
N THR A 254 -11.69 -0.97 -3.32
CA THR A 254 -10.43 -1.24 -4.04
C THR A 254 -9.84 -2.61 -3.70
N ALA A 255 -9.42 -3.33 -4.73
CA ALA A 255 -8.60 -4.53 -4.63
C ALA A 255 -7.13 -4.17 -4.90
N TYR A 256 -6.21 -4.61 -4.04
CA TYR A 256 -4.78 -4.30 -4.08
C TYR A 256 -3.96 -5.57 -4.33
N VAL A 257 -3.12 -5.59 -5.35
CA VAL A 257 -2.09 -6.63 -5.48
C VAL A 257 -0.91 -6.25 -4.59
N VAL A 258 -0.85 -6.88 -3.42
CA VAL A 258 0.17 -6.55 -2.41
C VAL A 258 1.47 -7.29 -2.69
N PHE A 259 1.37 -8.57 -3.05
CA PHE A 259 2.52 -9.42 -3.34
C PHE A 259 2.23 -10.34 -4.52
N GLY A 260 3.28 -10.71 -5.24
CA GLY A 260 3.15 -11.66 -6.33
C GLY A 260 4.50 -12.25 -6.73
N GLY A 261 4.48 -13.49 -7.19
CA GLY A 261 5.66 -14.18 -7.66
C GLY A 261 5.35 -15.23 -8.72
N TYR A 262 6.36 -15.56 -9.51
CA TYR A 262 6.26 -16.63 -10.49
C TYR A 262 7.58 -17.38 -10.67
N ASP A 263 7.50 -18.60 -11.17
CA ASP A 263 8.64 -19.44 -11.52
C ASP A 263 9.07 -19.13 -12.96
N ASP A 264 10.26 -18.58 -13.13
CA ASP A 264 10.81 -18.17 -14.43
C ASP A 264 11.11 -19.32 -15.39
N ARG A 265 11.23 -20.57 -14.88
CA ARG A 265 11.33 -21.76 -15.72
C ARG A 265 10.10 -21.91 -16.63
N PHE A 266 8.96 -21.39 -16.19
CA PHE A 266 7.68 -21.39 -16.90
C PHE A 266 7.32 -20.05 -17.56
N LYS A 267 8.28 -19.11 -17.70
CA LYS A 267 8.04 -17.79 -18.29
C LYS A 267 7.41 -17.86 -19.70
N HIS A 268 7.76 -18.90 -20.46
CA HIS A 268 7.24 -19.15 -21.80
C HIS A 268 5.74 -19.44 -21.83
N LEU A 269 5.14 -19.85 -20.70
CA LEU A 269 3.70 -20.12 -20.56
C LEU A 269 2.88 -18.84 -20.25
N ARG A 270 3.54 -17.72 -20.00
CA ARG A 270 2.92 -16.39 -19.80
C ARG A 270 1.90 -16.32 -18.64
N ALA A 271 1.95 -17.26 -17.70
CA ALA A 271 1.03 -17.40 -16.57
C ALA A 271 0.80 -16.09 -15.76
N PRO A 272 1.78 -15.20 -15.53
CA PRO A 272 1.54 -13.95 -14.79
C PRO A 272 0.43 -13.07 -15.38
N ARG A 273 0.30 -12.99 -16.73
CA ARG A 273 -0.80 -12.22 -17.34
C ARG A 273 -2.17 -12.77 -16.98
N LEU A 274 -2.32 -14.10 -17.03
CA LEU A 274 -3.55 -14.77 -16.68
C LEU A 274 -3.90 -14.59 -15.19
N VAL A 275 -2.90 -14.67 -14.29
CA VAL A 275 -3.10 -14.45 -12.84
C VAL A 275 -3.65 -13.05 -12.56
N TYR A 276 -3.05 -12.02 -13.14
CA TYR A 276 -3.53 -10.65 -12.95
C TYR A 276 -4.92 -10.45 -13.56
N TRP A 277 -5.16 -10.96 -14.79
CA TRP A 277 -6.48 -10.88 -15.41
C TRP A 277 -7.55 -11.53 -14.56
N LYS A 278 -7.31 -12.74 -14.09
CA LYS A 278 -8.24 -13.44 -13.21
C LYS A 278 -8.49 -12.71 -11.89
N GLY A 279 -7.44 -12.07 -11.34
CA GLY A 279 -7.55 -11.21 -10.17
C GLY A 279 -8.45 -9.98 -10.40
N ILE A 280 -8.30 -9.32 -11.55
CA ILE A 280 -9.14 -8.18 -11.97
C ILE A 280 -10.62 -8.58 -12.02
N ILE A 281 -10.94 -9.68 -12.72
CA ILE A 281 -12.32 -10.15 -12.85
C ILE A 281 -12.89 -10.60 -11.50
N THR A 282 -12.08 -11.25 -10.68
CA THR A 282 -12.53 -11.66 -9.34
C THR A 282 -12.83 -10.44 -8.46
N ALA A 283 -11.98 -9.41 -8.50
CA ALA A 283 -12.20 -8.16 -7.76
C ALA A 283 -13.49 -7.47 -8.23
N LYS A 284 -13.70 -7.35 -9.55
CA LYS A 284 -14.93 -6.80 -10.14
C LYS A 284 -16.17 -7.57 -9.65
N ASN A 285 -16.16 -8.90 -9.72
CA ASN A 285 -17.26 -9.75 -9.29
C ASN A 285 -17.53 -9.70 -7.79
N ARG A 286 -16.52 -9.28 -6.98
CA ARG A 286 -16.66 -8.98 -5.55
C ARG A 286 -17.10 -7.54 -5.26
N GLY A 287 -17.47 -6.77 -6.28
CA GLY A 287 -18.01 -5.42 -6.16
C GLY A 287 -16.96 -4.31 -6.01
N CYS A 288 -15.67 -4.60 -6.22
CA CYS A 288 -14.65 -3.57 -6.25
C CYS A 288 -14.83 -2.65 -7.46
N LYS A 289 -14.59 -1.36 -7.26
CA LYS A 289 -14.61 -0.35 -8.33
C LYS A 289 -13.22 -0.11 -8.92
N PHE A 290 -12.17 -0.46 -8.18
CA PHE A 290 -10.79 -0.23 -8.59
C PHE A 290 -9.93 -1.46 -8.33
N TYR A 291 -8.93 -1.65 -9.20
CA TYR A 291 -7.86 -2.63 -9.04
C TYR A 291 -6.52 -1.91 -9.03
N ASN A 292 -5.84 -1.94 -7.89
CA ASN A 292 -4.55 -1.30 -7.68
C ASN A 292 -3.42 -2.32 -7.83
N PHE A 293 -2.56 -2.12 -8.82
CA PHE A 293 -1.42 -2.99 -9.10
C PHE A 293 -0.21 -2.70 -8.21
N GLY A 294 -0.30 -1.69 -7.33
CA GLY A 294 0.81 -1.21 -6.51
C GLY A 294 1.80 -0.35 -7.28
N GLY A 295 2.97 -0.13 -6.70
CA GLY A 295 3.97 0.82 -7.14
C GLY A 295 4.44 0.66 -8.59
N VAL A 296 4.64 1.80 -9.28
CA VAL A 296 5.22 1.91 -10.62
C VAL A 296 6.28 3.00 -10.67
N SER A 297 7.15 2.96 -11.69
CA SER A 297 8.07 4.06 -12.02
C SER A 297 7.34 5.16 -12.80
N SER A 298 7.68 6.43 -12.50
CA SER A 298 7.23 7.59 -13.28
C SER A 298 7.97 7.76 -14.61
N GLY A 299 9.04 6.97 -14.84
CA GLY A 299 9.94 7.15 -15.98
C GLY A 299 11.12 8.08 -15.69
N ASP A 300 11.12 8.81 -14.61
CA ASP A 300 12.27 9.54 -14.09
C ASP A 300 13.27 8.53 -13.51
N SER A 301 14.48 8.53 -13.97
CA SER A 301 15.56 7.53 -13.90
C SER A 301 15.94 6.96 -12.50
N TYR A 302 15.00 6.74 -11.62
CA TYR A 302 15.24 6.30 -10.26
C TYR A 302 14.64 4.92 -9.96
N GLY A 303 15.16 3.86 -10.59
CA GLY A 303 14.94 2.52 -10.06
C GLY A 303 14.63 1.41 -11.07
N SER A 304 14.92 0.19 -10.69
CA SER A 304 14.74 -1.08 -11.41
C SER A 304 13.27 -1.51 -11.64
N TYR A 305 12.33 -0.57 -11.60
CA TYR A 305 10.88 -0.84 -11.72
C TYR A 305 10.33 -0.77 -13.15
N ASP A 306 11.16 -0.45 -14.16
CA ASP A 306 10.64 -0.19 -15.50
C ASP A 306 9.95 -1.41 -16.11
N GLY A 307 10.53 -2.59 -16.01
CA GLY A 307 9.93 -3.81 -16.54
C GLY A 307 8.61 -4.19 -15.88
N ILE A 308 8.49 -4.05 -14.56
CA ILE A 308 7.23 -4.33 -13.84
C ILE A 308 6.20 -3.22 -14.08
N SER A 309 6.63 -1.99 -14.30
CA SER A 309 5.75 -0.87 -14.63
C SER A 309 5.10 -1.08 -16.00
N GLU A 310 5.89 -1.40 -17.02
CA GLU A 310 5.37 -1.72 -18.36
C GLU A 310 4.45 -2.96 -18.33
N PHE A 311 4.79 -3.97 -17.53
CA PHE A 311 3.90 -5.11 -17.33
C PHE A 311 2.53 -4.69 -16.77
N LYS A 312 2.51 -3.82 -15.73
CA LYS A 312 1.27 -3.32 -15.11
C LYS A 312 0.45 -2.44 -16.06
N LYS A 313 1.09 -1.55 -16.80
CA LYS A 313 0.47 -0.70 -17.82
C LYS A 313 -0.25 -1.52 -18.90
N GLY A 314 0.24 -2.71 -19.18
CA GLY A 314 -0.36 -3.64 -20.15
C GLY A 314 -1.75 -4.16 -19.79
N PHE A 315 -2.32 -3.80 -18.64
CA PHE A 315 -3.71 -4.10 -18.27
C PHE A 315 -4.68 -2.93 -18.49
N GLY A 316 -4.21 -1.83 -19.10
CA GLY A 316 -4.96 -0.58 -19.13
C GLY A 316 -4.88 0.16 -17.80
N GLY A 317 -5.74 1.16 -17.61
CA GLY A 317 -5.73 1.96 -16.40
C GLY A 317 -4.85 3.21 -16.49
N LYS A 318 -4.52 3.79 -15.35
CA LYS A 318 -3.74 5.05 -15.28
C LYS A 318 -2.84 5.07 -14.05
N MET A 319 -1.84 5.95 -14.11
CA MET A 319 -0.98 6.23 -12.97
C MET A 319 -1.75 7.08 -11.94
N LEU A 320 -1.65 6.67 -10.68
CA LEU A 320 -2.09 7.42 -9.51
C LEU A 320 -0.85 7.98 -8.84
N GLU A 321 -0.75 9.30 -8.73
CA GLU A 321 0.32 9.96 -8.01
C GLU A 321 -0.18 10.33 -6.62
N HIS A 322 0.53 9.87 -5.59
CA HIS A 322 0.31 10.31 -4.22
C HIS A 322 0.93 11.69 -4.02
N PRO A 323 0.30 12.57 -3.21
CA PRO A 323 0.92 13.81 -2.80
C PRO A 323 2.26 13.57 -2.07
N ASP A 324 2.95 14.65 -1.74
CA ASP A 324 4.23 14.52 -1.05
C ASP A 324 4.07 14.00 0.38
N SER A 325 5.16 13.42 0.90
CA SER A 325 5.27 13.09 2.31
C SER A 325 5.83 14.25 3.11
N TYR A 326 5.49 14.29 4.38
CA TYR A 326 5.87 15.36 5.29
C TYR A 326 6.49 14.84 6.57
N ASP A 327 7.45 15.62 7.10
CA ASP A 327 8.09 15.38 8.39
C ASP A 327 7.72 16.46 9.39
N LEU A 328 7.38 16.04 10.61
CA LEU A 328 7.38 16.86 11.79
C LEU A 328 8.60 16.49 12.65
N VAL A 329 9.63 17.31 12.62
CA VAL A 329 10.87 17.07 13.38
C VAL A 329 10.66 17.45 14.84
N ILE A 330 10.92 16.51 15.75
CA ILE A 330 10.80 16.69 17.22
C ILE A 330 12.18 16.91 17.82
N GLU A 331 13.16 16.09 17.44
CA GLU A 331 14.53 16.14 17.94
C GLU A 331 15.52 16.38 16.79
N PRO A 332 15.90 17.64 16.48
CA PRO A 332 16.71 17.98 15.31
C PRO A 332 18.07 17.28 15.25
N PHE A 333 18.75 17.15 16.39
CA PHE A 333 20.05 16.46 16.47
C PHE A 333 19.94 14.99 16.07
N TRP A 334 18.99 14.25 16.64
CA TRP A 334 18.77 12.84 16.32
C TRP A 334 18.25 12.65 14.88
N ARG A 335 17.48 13.60 14.37
CA ARG A 335 17.04 13.61 12.97
C ARG A 335 18.22 13.77 12.00
N TRP A 336 19.17 14.66 12.32
CA TRP A 336 20.41 14.83 11.56
C TRP A 336 21.25 13.55 11.57
N LEU A 337 21.45 12.93 12.74
CA LEU A 337 22.19 11.67 12.88
C LEU A 337 21.55 10.53 12.12
N TYR A 338 20.20 10.44 12.13
CA TYR A 338 19.45 9.48 11.33
C TYR A 338 19.70 9.66 9.82
N ASN A 339 19.70 10.91 9.34
CA ASN A 339 19.95 11.20 7.93
C ASN A 339 21.39 10.83 7.53
N LEU A 340 22.37 11.14 8.37
CA LEU A 340 23.78 10.79 8.15
C LEU A 340 23.97 9.28 8.04
N ARG A 341 23.35 8.51 8.92
CA ARG A 341 23.40 7.04 8.88
C ARG A 341 22.75 6.49 7.59
N LYS A 342 21.60 7.04 7.18
CA LYS A 342 20.93 6.64 5.94
C LYS A 342 21.78 6.96 4.71
N TRP A 343 22.39 8.12 4.67
CA TRP A 343 23.32 8.49 3.59
C TRP A 343 24.48 7.48 3.49
N ALA A 344 25.13 7.16 4.62
CA ALA A 344 26.22 6.19 4.65
C ALA A 344 25.81 4.77 4.26
N SER A 345 24.56 4.36 4.54
CA SER A 345 24.05 3.04 4.14
C SER A 345 23.70 2.93 2.65
N ASN A 346 23.39 4.03 1.98
CA ASN A 346 23.06 4.06 0.56
C ASN A 346 24.30 4.12 -0.36
N GLN A 347 25.49 4.31 0.21
CA GLN A 347 26.76 4.27 -0.53
C GLN A 347 27.41 2.88 -0.60
N LYS A 348 26.82 1.91 0.06
CA LYS A 348 27.21 0.50 0.01
C LYS A 348 26.26 -0.31 -0.86
#